data_19c45347dddf497e8d4baafe92132b9f
#
_entry.id   19c45347dddf497e8d4baafe92132b9f
#
_cell.length_a   1.000
_cell.length_b   1.000
_cell.length_c   1.000
_cell.angle_alpha   90.00
_cell.angle_beta   90.00
_cell.angle_gamma   90.00
#
_symmetry.space_group_name_H-M   'P 1'
#
loop_
_entity.id
_entity.type
_entity.pdbx_description
1 polymer ?
#
loop_
_entity_poly.entity_id
_entity_poly.type
_entity_poly.pdbx_seq_one_letter_code
_entity_poly.pdbx_strand_id
1 'polypeptide(L)'
;MSAVQLDLNNIPKHIAIIMDGNGRWAKSNGKARIYGHHAGVEAVRKVVETCTELGVQYLTLYAFSTENWKRPEAEVNALMELLVRTIRKETPELDKNNVRIGMIGDGHSLPKACIDELEEAKKMTSANTGLNLILALSYSGRWEITHAVQHIAQKVQSGELNPADITEKTI
;
A
#
# COMPACT_ATOMS: atom_id res chain seq x y z
N MET A 1 21.77 17.37 20.36
CA MET A 1 20.72 16.34 20.40
C MET A 1 21.42 15.01 20.41
N SER A 2 21.26 14.19 21.47
CA SER A 2 21.82 12.84 21.49
C SER A 2 21.18 12.03 20.38
N ALA A 3 21.99 11.42 19.52
CA ALA A 3 21.49 10.48 18.52
C ALA A 3 20.72 9.37 19.25
N VAL A 4 19.46 9.16 18.88
CA VAL A 4 18.70 8.02 19.38
C VAL A 4 19.39 6.77 18.84
N GLN A 5 19.97 5.97 19.74
CA GLN A 5 20.60 4.72 19.35
C GLN A 5 19.50 3.70 19.08
N LEU A 6 19.47 3.19 17.84
CA LEU A 6 18.50 2.19 17.42
C LEU A 6 18.87 0.82 18.04
N ASP A 7 17.90 0.17 18.69
CA ASP A 7 18.06 -1.20 19.15
C ASP A 7 17.74 -2.18 18.01
N LEU A 8 18.77 -2.71 17.37
CA LEU A 8 18.64 -3.64 16.25
C LEU A 8 18.05 -5.00 16.65
N ASN A 9 18.00 -5.33 17.95
CA ASN A 9 17.38 -6.56 18.44
C ASN A 9 15.86 -6.42 18.62
N ASN A 10 15.33 -5.19 18.50
CA ASN A 10 13.92 -4.88 18.74
C ASN A 10 13.30 -4.11 17.55
N ILE A 11 13.59 -4.55 16.33
CA ILE A 11 12.98 -4.01 15.12
C ILE A 11 11.58 -4.61 14.93
N PRO A 12 10.52 -3.80 14.71
CA PRO A 12 9.18 -4.30 14.46
C PRO A 12 9.14 -5.13 13.17
N LYS A 13 8.41 -6.24 13.22
CA LYS A 13 8.24 -7.10 12.03
C LYS A 13 7.39 -6.43 10.94
N HIS A 14 6.45 -5.58 11.33
CA HIS A 14 5.54 -4.89 10.42
C HIS A 14 5.44 -3.41 10.78
N ILE A 15 5.62 -2.57 9.78
CA ILE A 15 5.45 -1.12 9.85
C ILE A 15 4.34 -0.73 8.87
N ALA A 16 3.37 0.06 9.33
CA ALA A 16 2.33 0.63 8.48
C ALA A 16 2.41 2.16 8.52
N ILE A 17 2.38 2.80 7.34
CA ILE A 17 2.57 4.25 7.22
C ILE A 17 1.38 4.88 6.49
N ILE A 18 0.75 5.86 7.14
CA ILE A 18 -0.25 6.73 6.53
C ILE A 18 0.49 7.89 5.88
N MET A 19 0.42 7.99 4.56
CA MET A 19 1.07 9.03 3.78
C MET A 19 0.15 10.25 3.63
N ASP A 20 0.08 11.06 4.68
CA ASP A 20 -0.75 12.27 4.69
C ASP A 20 0.11 13.56 4.68
N GLY A 21 -0.53 14.66 4.30
CA GLY A 21 0.08 15.98 4.34
C GLY A 21 0.81 16.42 3.08
N ASN A 22 1.11 15.55 2.12
CA ASN A 22 1.87 15.87 0.90
C ASN A 22 1.28 17.08 0.13
N GLY A 23 -0.04 17.11 -0.08
CA GLY A 23 -0.70 18.24 -0.74
C GLY A 23 -0.70 19.54 0.08
N ARG A 24 -0.79 19.47 1.40
CA ARG A 24 -0.69 20.63 2.31
C ARG A 24 0.72 21.18 2.32
N TRP A 25 1.72 20.31 2.40
CA TRP A 25 3.13 20.67 2.32
C TRP A 25 3.47 21.38 0.98
N ALA A 26 2.98 20.87 -0.15
CA ALA A 26 3.16 21.55 -1.44
C ALA A 26 2.57 22.95 -1.44
N LYS A 27 1.34 23.11 -0.93
CA LYS A 27 0.69 24.42 -0.84
C LYS A 27 1.46 25.40 0.06
N SER A 28 1.96 24.98 1.22
CA SER A 28 2.77 25.83 2.10
C SER A 28 4.09 26.28 1.46
N ASN A 29 4.55 25.57 0.42
CA ASN A 29 5.72 25.93 -0.39
C ASN A 29 5.33 26.62 -1.72
N GLY A 30 4.11 27.13 -1.87
CA GLY A 30 3.64 27.82 -3.08
C GLY A 30 3.54 26.93 -4.32
N LYS A 31 3.43 25.61 -4.14
CA LYS A 31 3.42 24.63 -5.22
C LYS A 31 2.06 23.93 -5.38
N ALA A 32 1.79 23.40 -6.57
CA ALA A 32 0.61 22.58 -6.80
C ALA A 32 0.64 21.29 -5.96
N ARG A 33 -0.54 20.77 -5.56
CA ARG A 33 -0.66 19.58 -4.70
C ARG A 33 0.10 18.37 -5.24
N ILE A 34 0.07 18.17 -6.56
CA ILE A 34 0.74 17.05 -7.22
C ILE A 34 2.26 17.05 -6.99
N TYR A 35 2.87 18.21 -6.85
CA TYR A 35 4.28 18.33 -6.53
C TYR A 35 4.62 17.67 -5.17
N GLY A 36 3.73 17.81 -4.18
CA GLY A 36 3.89 17.16 -2.89
C GLY A 36 3.82 15.63 -2.99
N HIS A 37 2.98 15.11 -3.87
CA HIS A 37 2.90 13.67 -4.11
C HIS A 37 4.17 13.14 -4.78
N HIS A 38 4.76 13.87 -5.72
CA HIS A 38 6.08 13.53 -6.28
C HIS A 38 7.18 13.51 -5.21
N ALA A 39 7.22 14.53 -4.34
CA ALA A 39 8.17 14.54 -3.22
C ALA A 39 7.94 13.38 -2.24
N GLY A 40 6.68 12.96 -2.06
CA GLY A 40 6.30 11.79 -1.26
C GLY A 40 6.90 10.49 -1.81
N VAL A 41 7.03 10.33 -3.13
CA VAL A 41 7.65 9.14 -3.74
C VAL A 41 9.11 9.00 -3.29
N GLU A 42 9.87 10.10 -3.25
CA GLU A 42 11.27 10.06 -2.78
C GLU A 42 11.37 9.69 -1.29
N ALA A 43 10.43 10.16 -0.47
CA ALA A 43 10.36 9.78 0.94
C ALA A 43 10.04 8.28 1.09
N VAL A 44 9.10 7.75 0.29
CA VAL A 44 8.76 6.32 0.26
C VAL A 44 9.96 5.47 -0.10
N ARG A 45 10.74 5.86 -1.12
CA ARG A 45 11.95 5.13 -1.52
C ARG A 45 12.92 4.97 -0.33
N LYS A 46 13.22 6.04 0.38
CA LYS A 46 14.09 6.01 1.57
C LYS A 46 13.53 5.12 2.68
N VAL A 47 12.22 5.14 2.88
CA VAL A 47 11.57 4.27 3.87
C VAL A 47 11.70 2.79 3.49
N VAL A 48 11.49 2.45 2.21
CA VAL A 48 11.63 1.07 1.72
C VAL A 48 13.08 0.60 1.88
N GLU A 49 14.06 1.41 1.47
CA GLU A 49 15.50 1.13 1.63
C GLU A 49 15.82 0.86 3.11
N THR A 50 15.43 1.78 4.00
CA THR A 50 15.70 1.66 5.45
C THR A 50 15.00 0.42 6.05
N CYS A 51 13.74 0.14 5.69
CA CYS A 51 13.03 -1.05 6.15
C CYS A 51 13.73 -2.34 5.69
N THR A 52 14.23 -2.36 4.46
CA THR A 52 14.98 -3.50 3.91
C THR A 52 16.29 -3.71 4.67
N GLU A 53 17.06 -2.65 4.90
CA GLU A 53 18.33 -2.69 5.65
C GLU A 53 18.15 -3.14 7.10
N LEU A 54 17.05 -2.74 7.75
CA LEU A 54 16.73 -3.09 9.13
C LEU A 54 16.08 -4.47 9.29
N GLY A 55 15.82 -5.19 8.20
CA GLY A 55 15.19 -6.51 8.25
C GLY A 55 13.71 -6.51 8.63
N VAL A 56 12.99 -5.40 8.39
CA VAL A 56 11.53 -5.34 8.51
C VAL A 56 10.91 -6.34 7.54
N GLN A 57 9.94 -7.13 7.99
CA GLN A 57 9.35 -8.18 7.16
C GLN A 57 8.20 -7.65 6.29
N TYR A 58 7.43 -6.69 6.81
CA TYR A 58 6.26 -6.12 6.13
C TYR A 58 6.25 -4.59 6.27
N LEU A 59 6.05 -3.91 5.15
CA LEU A 59 5.81 -2.47 5.10
C LEU A 59 4.50 -2.21 4.37
N THR A 60 3.49 -1.70 5.07
CA THR A 60 2.23 -1.29 4.45
C THR A 60 2.21 0.22 4.25
N LEU A 61 1.94 0.65 3.02
CA LEU A 61 1.80 2.05 2.65
C LEU A 61 0.33 2.35 2.31
N TYR A 62 -0.33 3.21 3.10
CA TYR A 62 -1.68 3.67 2.79
C TYR A 62 -1.62 4.74 1.69
N ALA A 63 -1.57 4.29 0.44
CA ALA A 63 -1.31 5.16 -0.70
C ALA A 63 -2.58 5.83 -1.26
N PHE A 64 -3.74 5.15 -1.23
CA PHE A 64 -4.99 5.69 -1.72
C PHE A 64 -6.20 5.08 -0.98
N SER A 65 -6.96 5.93 -0.27
CA SER A 65 -8.14 5.47 0.48
C SER A 65 -9.42 5.53 -0.36
N THR A 66 -10.47 4.81 0.08
CA THR A 66 -11.81 4.88 -0.55
C THR A 66 -12.37 6.29 -0.55
N GLU A 67 -12.06 7.12 0.46
CA GLU A 67 -12.48 8.51 0.54
C GLU A 67 -11.81 9.40 -0.50
N ASN A 68 -10.65 9.01 -1.02
CA ASN A 68 -9.91 9.79 -2.01
C ASN A 68 -10.63 9.86 -3.37
N TRP A 69 -11.54 8.91 -3.66
CA TRP A 69 -12.39 8.98 -4.87
C TRP A 69 -13.31 10.19 -4.90
N LYS A 70 -13.59 10.81 -3.75
CA LYS A 70 -14.40 12.04 -3.65
C LYS A 70 -13.64 13.31 -4.03
N ARG A 71 -12.33 13.22 -4.33
CA ARG A 71 -11.53 14.36 -4.80
C ARG A 71 -11.92 14.75 -6.22
N PRO A 72 -11.58 15.97 -6.67
CA PRO A 72 -11.78 16.35 -8.07
C PRO A 72 -11.17 15.32 -9.02
N GLU A 73 -11.89 14.98 -10.08
CA GLU A 73 -11.52 13.93 -11.04
C GLU A 73 -10.10 14.14 -11.62
N ALA A 74 -9.75 15.38 -11.94
CA ALA A 74 -8.41 15.71 -12.43
C ALA A 74 -7.30 15.39 -11.40
N GLU A 75 -7.56 15.55 -10.08
CA GLU A 75 -6.61 15.17 -9.03
C GLU A 75 -6.50 13.65 -8.95
N VAL A 76 -7.63 12.94 -8.98
CA VAL A 76 -7.65 11.47 -8.95
C VAL A 76 -6.89 10.88 -10.15
N ASN A 77 -7.17 11.36 -11.34
CA ASN A 77 -6.50 10.91 -12.57
C ASN A 77 -4.99 11.14 -12.49
N ALA A 78 -4.55 12.32 -12.04
CA ALA A 78 -3.13 12.62 -11.85
C ALA A 78 -2.45 11.71 -10.82
N LEU A 79 -3.15 11.33 -9.74
CA LEU A 79 -2.65 10.39 -8.73
C LEU A 79 -2.53 8.97 -9.29
N MET A 80 -3.51 8.50 -10.08
CA MET A 80 -3.46 7.18 -10.71
C MET A 80 -2.33 7.10 -11.75
N GLU A 81 -2.14 8.14 -12.56
CA GLU A 81 -1.00 8.22 -13.47
C GLU A 81 0.34 8.20 -12.74
N LEU A 82 0.45 8.95 -11.64
CA LEU A 82 1.65 8.95 -10.81
C LEU A 82 1.92 7.57 -10.24
N LEU A 83 0.90 6.87 -9.75
CA LEU A 83 0.99 5.51 -9.21
C LEU A 83 1.55 4.55 -10.28
N VAL A 84 0.95 4.51 -11.47
CA VAL A 84 1.39 3.66 -12.60
C VAL A 84 2.85 3.93 -12.95
N ARG A 85 3.22 5.20 -13.12
CA ARG A 85 4.60 5.58 -13.46
C ARG A 85 5.58 5.19 -12.36
N THR A 86 5.18 5.35 -11.10
CA THR A 86 6.03 5.02 -9.95
C THR A 86 6.25 3.52 -9.85
N ILE A 87 5.19 2.71 -9.93
CA ILE A 87 5.31 1.25 -9.90
C ILE A 87 6.24 0.79 -11.01
N ARG A 88 6.00 1.19 -12.26
CA ARG A 88 6.83 0.82 -13.41
C ARG A 88 8.30 1.17 -13.21
N LYS A 89 8.57 2.37 -12.70
CA LYS A 89 9.93 2.88 -12.50
C LYS A 89 10.66 2.16 -11.37
N GLU A 90 9.99 1.92 -10.25
CA GLU A 90 10.63 1.42 -9.04
C GLU A 90 10.71 -0.12 -9.00
N THR A 91 9.82 -0.85 -9.68
CA THR A 91 9.75 -2.31 -9.63
C THR A 91 11.08 -3.01 -9.95
N PRO A 92 11.85 -2.62 -10.98
CA PRO A 92 13.13 -3.27 -11.26
C PRO A 92 14.15 -3.16 -10.11
N GLU A 93 14.19 -2.01 -9.44
CA GLU A 93 15.10 -1.80 -8.31
C GLU A 93 14.58 -2.52 -7.03
N LEU A 94 13.27 -2.54 -6.84
CA LEU A 94 12.65 -3.32 -5.76
C LEU A 94 12.92 -4.82 -5.91
N ASP A 95 12.82 -5.34 -7.13
CA ASP A 95 13.12 -6.75 -7.44
C ASP A 95 14.58 -7.08 -7.14
N LYS A 96 15.51 -6.27 -7.62
CA LYS A 96 16.94 -6.40 -7.36
C LYS A 96 17.30 -6.37 -5.87
N ASN A 97 16.55 -5.60 -5.07
CA ASN A 97 16.71 -5.49 -3.62
C ASN A 97 15.91 -6.54 -2.84
N ASN A 98 15.43 -7.61 -3.51
CA ASN A 98 14.69 -8.69 -2.89
C ASN A 98 13.39 -8.24 -2.17
N VAL A 99 12.75 -7.17 -2.67
CA VAL A 99 11.46 -6.68 -2.16
C VAL A 99 10.33 -7.33 -2.92
N ARG A 100 9.34 -7.87 -2.21
CA ARG A 100 8.14 -8.46 -2.80
C ARG A 100 7.00 -7.47 -2.74
N ILE A 101 6.34 -7.21 -3.87
CA ILE A 101 5.21 -6.28 -3.94
C ILE A 101 3.89 -7.02 -3.74
N GLY A 102 3.02 -6.46 -2.90
CA GLY A 102 1.65 -6.89 -2.67
C GLY A 102 0.68 -5.71 -2.68
N MET A 103 -0.61 -6.01 -2.73
CA MET A 103 -1.68 -5.02 -2.67
C MET A 103 -2.80 -5.51 -1.75
N ILE A 104 -3.41 -4.58 -1.01
CA ILE A 104 -4.69 -4.75 -0.30
C ILE A 104 -5.65 -3.64 -0.70
N GLY A 105 -6.96 -3.90 -0.57
CA GLY A 105 -8.03 -2.96 -0.90
C GLY A 105 -8.83 -3.37 -2.15
N ASP A 106 -9.68 -2.46 -2.63
CA ASP A 106 -10.59 -2.74 -3.74
C ASP A 106 -9.91 -2.50 -5.11
N GLY A 107 -9.32 -3.56 -5.65
CA GLY A 107 -8.72 -3.54 -6.98
C GLY A 107 -9.72 -3.28 -8.11
N HIS A 108 -11.01 -3.67 -7.92
CA HIS A 108 -12.03 -3.50 -8.98
C HIS A 108 -12.36 -2.03 -9.27
N SER A 109 -12.14 -1.15 -8.29
CA SER A 109 -12.36 0.30 -8.45
C SER A 109 -11.18 1.02 -9.13
N LEU A 110 -10.01 0.38 -9.25
CA LEU A 110 -8.84 0.97 -9.87
C LEU A 110 -8.91 0.95 -11.40
N PRO A 111 -8.35 1.96 -12.08
CA PRO A 111 -8.21 1.93 -13.54
C PRO A 111 -7.44 0.68 -14.01
N LYS A 112 -7.85 0.13 -15.15
CA LYS A 112 -7.21 -1.07 -15.72
C LYS A 112 -5.69 -0.94 -15.82
N ALA A 113 -5.18 0.21 -16.25
CA ALA A 113 -3.74 0.45 -16.34
C ALA A 113 -3.01 0.32 -15.01
N CYS A 114 -3.64 0.67 -13.87
CA CYS A 114 -3.07 0.48 -12.54
C CYS A 114 -3.03 -1.00 -12.17
N ILE A 115 -4.09 -1.75 -12.47
CA ILE A 115 -4.15 -3.19 -12.20
C ILE A 115 -3.12 -3.94 -13.04
N ASP A 116 -3.05 -3.68 -14.33
CA ASP A 116 -2.10 -4.34 -15.22
C ASP A 116 -0.66 -4.13 -14.73
N GLU A 117 -0.28 -2.90 -14.35
CA GLU A 117 1.06 -2.59 -13.84
C GLU A 117 1.34 -3.25 -12.49
N LEU A 118 0.33 -3.29 -11.59
CA LEU A 118 0.46 -3.96 -10.29
C LEU A 118 0.65 -5.47 -10.46
N GLU A 119 -0.11 -6.12 -11.33
CA GLU A 119 0.01 -7.55 -11.57
C GLU A 119 1.37 -7.90 -12.22
N GLU A 120 1.89 -7.06 -13.12
CA GLU A 120 3.23 -7.21 -13.66
C GLU A 120 4.30 -7.08 -12.57
N ALA A 121 4.19 -6.06 -11.72
CA ALA A 121 5.11 -5.84 -10.60
C ALA A 121 5.07 -6.99 -9.58
N LYS A 122 3.88 -7.47 -9.23
CA LYS A 122 3.69 -8.64 -8.33
C LYS A 122 4.32 -9.89 -8.94
N LYS A 123 4.12 -10.13 -10.23
CA LYS A 123 4.70 -11.27 -10.96
C LYS A 123 6.23 -11.20 -10.97
N MET A 124 6.81 -10.05 -11.30
CA MET A 124 8.25 -9.84 -11.35
C MET A 124 8.89 -10.12 -9.99
N THR A 125 8.29 -9.64 -8.91
CA THR A 125 8.83 -9.73 -7.54
C THR A 125 8.35 -10.96 -6.75
N SER A 126 7.65 -11.90 -7.39
CA SER A 126 6.96 -13.02 -6.72
C SER A 126 7.91 -13.99 -6.02
N ALA A 127 9.13 -14.17 -6.53
CA ALA A 127 10.15 -15.05 -5.96
C ALA A 127 10.95 -14.40 -4.81
N ASN A 128 10.78 -13.11 -4.58
CA ASN A 128 11.52 -12.39 -3.56
C ASN A 128 11.06 -12.79 -2.16
N THR A 129 12.01 -12.87 -1.23
CA THR A 129 11.85 -13.38 0.13
C THR A 129 12.16 -12.37 1.23
N GLY A 130 12.58 -11.16 0.83
CA GLY A 130 12.90 -10.07 1.75
C GLY A 130 11.68 -9.28 2.21
N LEU A 131 11.75 -7.94 2.17
CA LEU A 131 10.67 -7.06 2.58
C LEU A 131 9.41 -7.28 1.72
N ASN A 132 8.27 -7.48 2.37
CA ASN A 132 6.96 -7.46 1.72
C ASN A 132 6.43 -6.02 1.74
N LEU A 133 6.47 -5.34 0.58
CA LEU A 133 5.91 -4.00 0.38
C LEU A 133 4.44 -4.14 -0.03
N ILE A 134 3.53 -3.72 0.86
CA ILE A 134 2.09 -3.82 0.66
C ILE A 134 1.53 -2.43 0.36
N LEU A 135 0.94 -2.26 -0.83
CA LEU A 135 0.26 -1.04 -1.23
C LEU A 135 -1.22 -1.14 -0.89
N ALA A 136 -1.70 -0.32 0.07
CA ALA A 136 -3.12 -0.20 0.37
C ALA A 136 -3.74 0.83 -0.60
N LEU A 137 -4.52 0.33 -1.58
CA LEU A 137 -5.09 1.09 -2.70
C LEU A 137 -6.61 0.92 -2.72
N SER A 138 -7.34 2.03 -2.84
CA SER A 138 -8.79 2.05 -2.68
C SER A 138 -9.22 1.30 -1.41
N TYR A 139 -8.48 1.54 -0.33
CA TYR A 139 -8.61 0.83 0.94
C TYR A 139 -9.25 1.71 2.00
N SER A 140 -10.10 1.11 2.82
CA SER A 140 -10.45 1.63 4.15
C SER A 140 -10.82 0.47 5.08
N GLY A 141 -10.58 0.62 6.39
CA GLY A 141 -10.90 -0.42 7.35
C GLY A 141 -12.41 -0.78 7.37
N ARG A 142 -13.30 0.18 7.12
CA ARG A 142 -14.73 -0.10 6.99
C ARG A 142 -15.06 -0.94 5.76
N TRP A 143 -14.45 -0.63 4.63
CA TRP A 143 -14.59 -1.42 3.41
C TRP A 143 -14.12 -2.86 3.66
N GLU A 144 -12.95 -3.04 4.25
CA GLU A 144 -12.35 -4.34 4.51
C GLU A 144 -13.23 -5.20 5.43
N ILE A 145 -13.70 -4.63 6.55
CA ILE A 145 -14.61 -5.33 7.47
C ILE A 145 -15.90 -5.73 6.75
N THR A 146 -16.49 -4.82 5.98
CA THR A 146 -17.72 -5.10 5.23
C THR A 146 -17.50 -6.22 4.21
N HIS A 147 -16.37 -6.19 3.50
CA HIS A 147 -16.01 -7.19 2.51
C HIS A 147 -15.78 -8.57 3.17
N ALA A 148 -15.07 -8.61 4.31
CA ALA A 148 -14.88 -9.84 5.07
C ALA A 148 -16.22 -10.44 5.53
N VAL A 149 -17.13 -9.61 6.07
CA VAL A 149 -18.46 -10.04 6.48
C VAL A 149 -19.27 -10.60 5.30
N GLN A 150 -19.25 -9.91 4.14
CA GLN A 150 -19.91 -10.37 2.92
C GLN A 150 -19.37 -11.73 2.46
N HIS A 151 -18.06 -11.91 2.48
CA HIS A 151 -17.41 -13.16 2.09
C HIS A 151 -17.80 -14.32 3.03
N ILE A 152 -17.80 -14.07 4.35
CA ILE A 152 -18.25 -15.04 5.35
C ILE A 152 -19.73 -15.41 5.12
N ALA A 153 -20.59 -14.41 4.90
CA ALA A 153 -22.02 -14.65 4.64
C ALA A 153 -22.24 -15.49 3.38
N GLN A 154 -21.47 -15.27 2.31
CA GLN A 154 -21.52 -16.08 1.09
C GLN A 154 -21.11 -17.54 1.35
N LYS A 155 -20.05 -17.77 2.13
CA LYS A 155 -19.62 -19.12 2.52
C LYS A 155 -20.66 -19.85 3.36
N VAL A 156 -21.32 -19.12 4.25
CA VAL A 156 -22.45 -19.68 5.02
C VAL A 156 -23.62 -20.03 4.11
N GLN A 157 -23.98 -19.16 3.19
CA GLN A 157 -25.07 -19.38 2.24
C GLN A 157 -24.78 -20.57 1.31
N SER A 158 -23.54 -20.76 0.87
CA SER A 158 -23.12 -21.91 0.04
C SER A 158 -22.98 -23.23 0.82
N GLY A 159 -23.06 -23.21 2.15
CA GLY A 159 -22.87 -24.37 3.00
C GLY A 159 -21.40 -24.77 3.23
N GLU A 160 -20.46 -23.95 2.77
CA GLU A 160 -19.02 -24.16 3.02
C GLU A 160 -18.62 -23.88 4.46
N LEU A 161 -19.36 -23.03 5.17
CA LEU A 161 -19.08 -22.61 6.53
C LEU A 161 -20.35 -22.68 7.38
N ASN A 162 -20.24 -23.38 8.54
CA ASN A 162 -21.33 -23.33 9.51
C ASN A 162 -21.21 -22.03 10.34
N PRO A 163 -22.32 -21.29 10.59
CA PRO A 163 -22.27 -20.09 11.44
C PRO A 163 -21.65 -20.32 12.82
N ALA A 164 -21.81 -21.53 13.40
CA ALA A 164 -21.23 -21.89 14.69
C ALA A 164 -19.70 -22.02 14.67
N ASP A 165 -19.10 -22.19 13.48
CA ASP A 165 -17.65 -22.35 13.30
C ASP A 165 -16.95 -21.01 13.00
N ILE A 166 -17.70 -19.90 12.95
CA ILE A 166 -17.11 -18.57 12.76
C ILE A 166 -16.39 -18.16 14.05
N THR A 167 -15.10 -17.92 13.96
CA THR A 167 -14.21 -17.52 15.05
C THR A 167 -13.33 -16.34 14.64
N GLU A 168 -12.53 -15.79 15.56
CA GLU A 168 -11.52 -14.76 15.25
C GLU A 168 -10.53 -15.20 14.14
N LYS A 169 -10.33 -16.51 13.95
CA LYS A 169 -9.47 -17.06 12.89
C LYS A 169 -10.14 -17.09 11.51
N THR A 170 -11.43 -16.82 11.46
CA THR A 170 -12.20 -16.78 10.20
C THR A 170 -12.03 -15.42 9.51
N ILE A 171 -11.67 -14.41 10.25
CA ILE A 171 -11.37 -13.05 9.79
C ILE A 171 -9.87 -12.89 9.65
#